data_5beaf19988f15bf89afd45fb6ec18b13
#
_entry.id   5beaf19988f15bf89afd45fb6ec18b13
#
_cell.length_a   1.000
_cell.length_b   1.000
_cell.length_c   1.000
_cell.angle_alpha   90.00
_cell.angle_beta   90.00
_cell.angle_gamma   90.00
#
_symmetry.space_group_name_H-M   'P 1'
#
loop_
_entity.id
_entity.type
_entity.pdbx_description
1 polymer ?
#
loop_
_entity_poly.entity_id
_entity_poly.type
_entity_poly.pdbx_seq_one_letter_code
_entity_poly.pdbx_strand_id
1 'polypeptide(L)'
;GMSQERFDWLNTWLTDPNDIYRTPGTESNVKEIYDACHELDQNPENLILNQFAEYGNYIIHRAVTGPAMERIFNHLNKDGNLTPRAHVSATGSAGTIAAGDYLKQALGMQIGAIEALECPTLLLNGYGEHNIQGIGDKHVPLIHNVMNADFVIGVSDSASDGMNMVANTTAGREYLSNYRGLGQEAIAELGHFGLSALANIIGAIKYAKYMDLGHEDVVMTVATD
;
A
#
# COMPACT_ATOMS: atom_id res chain seq x y z
N GLY A 1 7.32 -10.50 8.16
CA GLY A 1 6.88 -10.93 9.48
C GLY A 1 5.54 -10.34 9.89
N MET A 2 4.98 -10.89 10.93
CA MET A 2 3.73 -10.40 11.53
C MET A 2 4.07 -9.69 12.83
N SER A 3 3.52 -8.50 13.08
CA SER A 3 3.68 -7.79 14.35
C SER A 3 3.12 -8.63 15.52
N GLN A 4 3.64 -8.41 16.71
CA GLN A 4 3.15 -9.13 17.91
C GLN A 4 1.69 -8.77 18.21
N GLU A 5 1.30 -7.52 18.03
CA GLU A 5 -0.07 -7.05 18.21
C GLU A 5 -1.06 -7.79 17.27
N ARG A 6 -0.72 -7.91 15.99
CA ARG A 6 -1.55 -8.66 15.03
C ARG A 6 -1.61 -10.14 15.37
N PHE A 7 -0.51 -10.73 15.81
CA PHE A 7 -0.49 -12.11 16.28
C PHE A 7 -1.40 -12.32 17.49
N ASP A 8 -1.32 -11.43 18.48
CA ASP A 8 -2.14 -11.50 19.68
C ASP A 8 -3.63 -11.33 19.35
N TRP A 9 -3.94 -10.41 18.42
CA TRP A 9 -5.30 -10.20 17.93
C TRP A 9 -5.86 -11.45 17.23
N LEU A 10 -5.09 -12.09 16.35
CA LEU A 10 -5.50 -13.32 15.67
C LEU A 10 -5.79 -14.46 16.67
N ASN A 11 -4.99 -14.57 17.73
CA ASN A 11 -5.21 -15.56 18.78
C ASN A 11 -6.57 -15.43 19.50
N THR A 12 -7.18 -14.24 19.46
CA THR A 12 -8.54 -14.06 20.03
C THR A 12 -9.64 -14.72 19.20
N TRP A 13 -9.36 -15.01 17.93
CA TRP A 13 -10.33 -15.57 16.98
C TRP A 13 -10.16 -17.08 16.77
N LEU A 14 -8.97 -17.60 17.02
CA LEU A 14 -8.64 -18.98 16.78
C LEU A 14 -9.03 -19.87 17.97
N THR A 15 -9.60 -21.03 17.66
CA THR A 15 -9.94 -22.03 18.67
C THR A 15 -8.70 -22.79 19.13
N ASP A 16 -7.76 -23.04 18.24
CA ASP A 16 -6.47 -23.67 18.52
C ASP A 16 -5.33 -22.68 18.19
N PRO A 17 -4.48 -22.34 19.17
CA PRO A 17 -3.31 -21.48 18.93
C PRO A 17 -2.31 -22.05 17.89
N ASN A 18 -2.33 -23.37 17.66
CA ASN A 18 -1.49 -24.02 16.66
C ASN A 18 -1.96 -23.78 15.21
N ASP A 19 -3.17 -23.21 15.02
CA ASP A 19 -3.66 -22.80 13.70
C ASP A 19 -2.90 -21.59 13.15
N ILE A 20 -2.07 -20.90 13.96
CA ILE A 20 -1.14 -19.87 13.47
C ILE A 20 0.23 -20.51 13.28
N TYR A 21 0.57 -20.77 12.03
CA TYR A 21 1.90 -21.25 11.67
C TYR A 21 2.82 -20.06 11.37
N ARG A 22 3.73 -19.73 12.31
CA ARG A 22 4.71 -18.65 12.15
C ARG A 22 5.96 -19.19 11.50
N THR A 23 6.25 -18.66 10.30
CA THR A 23 7.54 -18.89 9.64
C THR A 23 8.59 -17.88 10.10
N PRO A 24 9.89 -18.21 10.08
CA PRO A 24 10.94 -17.21 10.15
C PRO A 24 10.84 -16.26 8.95
N GLY A 25 11.33 -15.03 9.08
CA GLY A 25 11.32 -14.09 7.98
C GLY A 25 11.19 -12.64 8.43
N THR A 26 11.24 -11.74 7.46
CA THR A 26 11.14 -10.29 7.65
C THR A 26 10.00 -9.72 6.82
N GLU A 27 9.70 -8.43 6.98
CA GLU A 27 8.64 -7.75 6.22
C GLU A 27 8.88 -7.81 4.69
N SER A 28 10.14 -7.79 4.27
CA SER A 28 10.55 -7.79 2.87
C SER A 28 10.81 -9.19 2.29
N ASN A 29 10.59 -10.25 3.08
CA ASN A 29 10.87 -11.62 2.64
C ASN A 29 9.75 -12.58 3.01
N VAL A 30 9.01 -13.04 2.01
CA VAL A 30 7.91 -14.00 2.13
C VAL A 30 8.28 -15.40 1.63
N LYS A 31 9.57 -15.65 1.35
CA LYS A 31 10.03 -16.94 0.82
C LYS A 31 9.61 -18.11 1.71
N GLU A 32 9.81 -17.97 3.03
CA GLU A 32 9.49 -19.01 3.99
C GLU A 32 7.97 -19.29 4.06
N ILE A 33 7.13 -18.28 3.76
CA ILE A 33 5.69 -18.46 3.62
C ILE A 33 5.37 -19.25 2.35
N TYR A 34 6.03 -18.94 1.22
CA TYR A 34 5.85 -19.70 -0.01
C TYR A 34 6.30 -21.16 0.15
N ASP A 35 7.44 -21.40 0.81
CA ASP A 35 7.94 -22.74 1.07
C ASP A 35 6.93 -23.53 1.92
N ALA A 36 6.41 -22.95 2.99
CA ALA A 36 5.38 -23.58 3.83
C ALA A 36 4.07 -23.81 3.08
N CYS A 37 3.60 -22.87 2.26
CA CYS A 37 2.44 -23.06 1.40
C CYS A 37 2.65 -24.21 0.41
N HIS A 38 3.84 -24.31 -0.18
CA HIS A 38 4.19 -25.36 -1.12
C HIS A 38 4.19 -26.75 -0.45
N GLU A 39 4.67 -26.83 0.79
CA GLU A 39 4.64 -28.06 1.58
C GLU A 39 3.20 -28.47 1.90
N LEU A 40 2.36 -27.52 2.36
CA LEU A 40 0.95 -27.78 2.67
C LEU A 40 0.14 -28.18 1.43
N ASP A 41 0.46 -27.64 0.25
CA ASP A 41 -0.21 -27.94 -1.01
C ASP A 41 0.05 -29.35 -1.54
N GLN A 42 1.01 -30.09 -0.96
CA GLN A 42 1.20 -31.49 -1.27
C GLN A 42 0.02 -32.38 -0.82
N ASN A 43 -0.76 -31.91 0.13
CA ASN A 43 -2.00 -32.56 0.53
C ASN A 43 -3.18 -32.00 -0.28
N PRO A 44 -3.85 -32.82 -1.14
CA PRO A 44 -4.95 -32.35 -1.98
C PRO A 44 -6.22 -31.95 -1.21
N GLU A 45 -6.28 -32.22 0.09
CA GLU A 45 -7.36 -31.75 0.95
C GLU A 45 -7.16 -30.30 1.43
N ASN A 46 -5.96 -29.74 1.26
CA ASN A 46 -5.66 -28.37 1.60
C ASN A 46 -6.01 -27.42 0.45
N LEU A 47 -6.62 -26.31 0.78
CA LEU A 47 -6.81 -25.17 -0.13
C LEU A 47 -5.94 -24.01 0.33
N ILE A 48 -4.91 -23.68 -0.44
CA ILE A 48 -3.97 -22.61 -0.12
C ILE A 48 -4.42 -21.30 -0.76
N LEU A 49 -4.85 -20.35 0.06
CA LEU A 49 -5.25 -19.01 -0.39
C LEU A 49 -4.05 -18.04 -0.29
N ASN A 50 -3.14 -18.15 -1.27
CA ASN A 50 -1.94 -17.31 -1.31
C ASN A 50 -2.23 -15.97 -2.00
N GLN A 51 -2.30 -14.88 -1.23
CA GLN A 51 -2.62 -13.55 -1.75
C GLN A 51 -1.64 -13.02 -2.82
N PHE A 52 -0.43 -13.57 -2.92
CA PHE A 52 0.58 -13.15 -3.91
C PHE A 52 0.41 -13.87 -5.26
N ALA A 53 -0.32 -14.95 -5.30
CA ALA A 53 -0.51 -15.80 -6.48
C ALA A 53 -1.97 -15.92 -6.92
N GLU A 54 -2.93 -15.70 -6.02
CA GLU A 54 -4.35 -15.84 -6.29
C GLU A 54 -4.93 -14.59 -6.97
N TYR A 55 -5.43 -14.73 -8.19
CA TYR A 55 -6.08 -13.65 -8.92
C TYR A 55 -7.31 -13.08 -8.22
N GLY A 56 -7.88 -13.78 -7.23
CA GLY A 56 -8.95 -13.26 -6.38
C GLY A 56 -8.58 -11.94 -5.72
N ASN A 57 -7.35 -11.80 -5.23
CA ASN A 57 -6.84 -10.56 -4.66
C ASN A 57 -6.82 -9.42 -5.69
N TYR A 58 -6.33 -9.67 -6.90
CA TYR A 58 -6.36 -8.69 -7.99
C TYR A 58 -7.79 -8.32 -8.41
N ILE A 59 -8.64 -9.32 -8.61
CA ILE A 59 -10.00 -9.14 -9.11
C ILE A 59 -10.84 -8.31 -8.15
N ILE A 60 -10.76 -8.56 -6.84
CA ILE A 60 -11.56 -7.83 -5.85
C ILE A 60 -11.20 -6.34 -5.82
N HIS A 61 -9.92 -6.01 -5.88
CA HIS A 61 -9.49 -4.61 -5.91
C HIS A 61 -9.85 -3.92 -7.23
N ARG A 62 -9.69 -4.62 -8.35
CA ARG A 62 -10.10 -4.07 -9.65
C ARG A 62 -11.62 -3.89 -9.75
N ALA A 63 -12.42 -4.83 -9.24
CA ALA A 63 -13.87 -4.82 -9.41
C ALA A 63 -14.64 -4.08 -8.31
N VAL A 64 -14.04 -3.87 -7.14
CA VAL A 64 -14.69 -3.23 -5.99
C VAL A 64 -13.98 -1.94 -5.60
N THR A 65 -12.68 -2.00 -5.32
CA THR A 65 -11.92 -0.82 -4.87
C THR A 65 -11.85 0.25 -5.96
N GLY A 66 -11.52 -0.13 -7.20
CA GLY A 66 -11.46 0.81 -8.31
C GLY A 66 -12.79 1.55 -8.56
N PRO A 67 -13.92 0.85 -8.71
CA PRO A 67 -15.24 1.51 -8.84
C PRO A 67 -15.65 2.33 -7.61
N ALA A 68 -15.23 1.95 -6.40
CA ALA A 68 -15.48 2.75 -5.21
C ALA A 68 -14.72 4.09 -5.27
N MET A 69 -13.46 4.05 -5.67
CA MET A 69 -12.63 5.25 -5.85
C MET A 69 -13.19 6.15 -6.96
N GLU A 70 -13.62 5.60 -8.09
CA GLU A 70 -14.29 6.36 -9.15
C GLU A 70 -15.54 7.09 -8.61
N ARG A 71 -16.38 6.40 -7.81
CA ARG A 71 -17.56 7.03 -7.20
C ARG A 71 -17.18 8.18 -6.26
N ILE A 72 -16.10 8.03 -5.48
CA ILE A 72 -15.58 9.10 -4.62
C ILE A 72 -15.13 10.28 -5.47
N PHE A 73 -14.33 10.03 -6.50
CA PHE A 73 -13.88 11.07 -7.42
C PHE A 73 -15.06 11.83 -8.05
N ASN A 74 -16.03 11.12 -8.61
CA ASN A 74 -17.20 11.72 -9.24
C ASN A 74 -18.06 12.51 -8.23
N HIS A 75 -18.13 12.03 -6.96
CA HIS A 75 -18.84 12.76 -5.90
C HIS A 75 -18.16 14.09 -5.54
N LEU A 76 -16.83 14.12 -5.54
CA LEU A 76 -16.06 15.34 -5.26
C LEU A 76 -16.00 16.27 -6.47
N ASN A 77 -16.04 15.73 -7.68
CA ASN A 77 -15.95 16.47 -8.95
C ASN A 77 -17.31 16.87 -9.53
N LYS A 78 -18.28 17.24 -8.68
CA LYS A 78 -19.64 17.63 -9.14
C LYS A 78 -19.63 18.84 -10.07
N ASP A 79 -18.67 19.76 -9.85
CA ASP A 79 -18.55 20.99 -10.63
C ASP A 79 -17.71 20.78 -11.90
N GLY A 80 -17.13 19.58 -12.11
CA GLY A 80 -16.34 19.24 -13.29
C GLY A 80 -14.98 19.91 -13.39
N ASN A 81 -14.47 20.49 -12.29
CA ASN A 81 -13.21 21.25 -12.27
C ASN A 81 -11.99 20.40 -11.96
N LEU A 82 -12.18 19.18 -11.44
CA LEU A 82 -11.07 18.32 -11.05
C LEU A 82 -10.64 17.41 -12.21
N THR A 83 -9.34 17.25 -12.36
CA THR A 83 -8.71 16.39 -13.38
C THR A 83 -8.10 15.15 -12.73
N PRO A 84 -8.57 13.93 -13.05
CA PRO A 84 -7.97 12.71 -12.51
C PRO A 84 -6.62 12.47 -13.19
N ARG A 85 -5.53 12.35 -12.40
CA ARG A 85 -4.17 12.20 -12.94
C ARG A 85 -3.57 10.83 -12.72
N ALA A 86 -3.57 10.36 -11.48
CA ALA A 86 -2.97 9.07 -11.18
C ALA A 86 -3.63 8.37 -10.00
N HIS A 87 -3.53 7.05 -10.03
CA HIS A 87 -3.63 6.20 -8.86
C HIS A 87 -2.21 5.73 -8.49
N VAL A 88 -1.78 6.05 -7.28
CA VAL A 88 -0.49 5.58 -6.75
C VAL A 88 -0.72 4.63 -5.59
N SER A 89 0.00 3.53 -5.54
CA SER A 89 -0.18 2.51 -4.51
C SER A 89 1.11 1.78 -4.21
N ALA A 90 1.41 1.64 -2.93
CA ALA A 90 2.50 0.80 -2.47
C ALA A 90 2.23 -0.66 -2.82
N THR A 91 3.28 -1.33 -3.28
CA THR A 91 3.20 -2.70 -3.77
C THR A 91 3.75 -3.68 -2.72
N GLY A 92 2.95 -4.65 -2.39
CA GLY A 92 3.33 -5.86 -1.67
C GLY A 92 2.76 -7.03 -2.44
N SER A 93 1.56 -7.51 -2.08
CA SER A 93 0.85 -8.55 -2.83
C SER A 93 0.23 -8.09 -4.16
N ALA A 94 0.37 -6.83 -4.53
CA ALA A 94 -0.20 -6.18 -5.71
C ALA A 94 -1.74 -6.12 -5.76
N GLY A 95 -2.40 -6.22 -4.60
CA GLY A 95 -3.86 -6.11 -4.52
C GLY A 95 -4.34 -4.69 -4.82
N THR A 96 -4.00 -3.72 -3.98
CA THR A 96 -4.51 -2.34 -4.05
C THR A 96 -4.12 -1.62 -5.35
N ILE A 97 -2.95 -1.93 -5.93
CA ILE A 97 -2.55 -1.34 -7.21
C ILE A 97 -3.44 -1.80 -8.37
N ALA A 98 -4.12 -2.95 -8.27
CA ALA A 98 -5.04 -3.44 -9.26
C ALA A 98 -6.29 -2.54 -9.43
N ALA A 99 -6.64 -1.73 -8.42
CA ALA A 99 -7.63 -0.68 -8.57
C ALA A 99 -7.23 0.34 -9.65
N GLY A 100 -5.92 0.58 -9.82
CA GLY A 100 -5.36 1.43 -10.87
C GLY A 100 -5.69 0.94 -12.27
N ASP A 101 -5.71 -0.36 -12.51
CA ASP A 101 -6.09 -0.92 -13.83
C ASP A 101 -7.53 -0.55 -14.21
N TYR A 102 -8.43 -0.54 -13.23
CA TYR A 102 -9.78 -0.04 -13.44
C TYR A 102 -9.80 1.48 -13.69
N LEU A 103 -9.14 2.25 -12.81
CA LEU A 103 -9.15 3.72 -12.89
C LEU A 103 -8.47 4.24 -14.15
N LYS A 104 -7.44 3.56 -14.64
CA LYS A 104 -6.81 3.84 -15.92
C LYS A 104 -7.80 3.69 -17.08
N GLN A 105 -8.60 2.63 -17.05
CA GLN A 105 -9.61 2.36 -18.07
C GLN A 105 -10.81 3.32 -17.96
N ALA A 106 -11.28 3.62 -16.75
CA ALA A 106 -12.50 4.40 -16.52
C ALA A 106 -12.26 5.92 -16.57
N LEU A 107 -11.13 6.39 -16.04
CA LEU A 107 -10.83 7.82 -15.87
C LEU A 107 -9.56 8.28 -16.60
N GLY A 108 -8.86 7.40 -17.32
CA GLY A 108 -7.60 7.73 -17.99
C GLY A 108 -6.43 8.00 -17.03
N MET A 109 -6.51 7.56 -15.78
CA MET A 109 -5.47 7.77 -14.78
C MET A 109 -4.19 7.00 -15.13
N GLN A 110 -3.05 7.57 -14.77
CA GLN A 110 -1.78 6.85 -14.74
C GLN A 110 -1.66 5.99 -13.47
N ILE A 111 -0.81 4.98 -13.51
CA ILE A 111 -0.57 4.07 -12.38
C ILE A 111 0.87 4.23 -11.89
N GLY A 112 1.03 4.61 -10.62
CA GLY A 112 2.31 4.68 -9.94
C GLY A 112 2.48 3.54 -8.92
N ALA A 113 3.40 2.63 -9.18
CA ALA A 113 3.81 1.61 -8.23
C ALA A 113 4.81 2.20 -7.23
N ILE A 114 4.47 2.17 -5.94
CA ILE A 114 5.37 2.65 -4.88
C ILE A 114 6.06 1.47 -4.24
N GLU A 115 7.38 1.58 -4.06
CA GLU A 115 8.19 0.58 -3.35
C GLU A 115 9.22 1.24 -2.42
N ALA A 116 9.71 0.48 -1.45
CA ALA A 116 10.80 0.93 -0.60
C ALA A 116 12.10 1.05 -1.40
N LEU A 117 12.84 2.15 -1.23
CA LEU A 117 14.16 2.32 -1.87
C LEU A 117 15.18 1.31 -1.35
N GLU A 118 15.00 0.81 -0.14
CA GLU A 118 15.81 -0.22 0.48
C GLU A 118 15.53 -1.62 -0.10
N CYS A 119 14.35 -1.80 -0.78
CA CYS A 119 13.98 -3.02 -1.49
C CYS A 119 13.42 -2.69 -2.89
N PRO A 120 14.26 -2.18 -3.81
CA PRO A 120 13.83 -1.61 -5.09
C PRO A 120 13.65 -2.69 -6.17
N THR A 121 12.72 -3.59 -5.96
CA THR A 121 12.52 -4.79 -6.80
C THR A 121 12.11 -4.44 -8.22
N LEU A 122 11.17 -3.51 -8.38
CA LEU A 122 10.71 -3.05 -9.70
C LEU A 122 11.67 -2.04 -10.33
N LEU A 123 12.15 -1.08 -9.53
CA LEU A 123 12.95 0.05 -10.03
C LEU A 123 14.35 -0.36 -10.45
N LEU A 124 15.02 -1.22 -9.67
CA LEU A 124 16.43 -1.55 -9.84
C LEU A 124 16.71 -3.07 -9.92
N ASN A 125 15.68 -3.90 -9.93
CA ASN A 125 15.82 -5.35 -9.78
C ASN A 125 16.68 -5.72 -8.55
N GLY A 126 16.50 -4.95 -7.48
CA GLY A 126 17.22 -5.08 -6.23
C GLY A 126 16.37 -5.68 -5.12
N TYR A 127 17.01 -5.95 -4.00
CA TYR A 127 16.31 -6.36 -2.78
C TYR A 127 17.11 -5.97 -1.53
N GLY A 128 16.41 -5.84 -0.44
CA GLY A 128 16.98 -5.52 0.86
C GLY A 128 15.92 -5.54 1.95
N GLU A 129 16.33 -5.29 3.16
CA GLU A 129 15.42 -5.11 4.29
C GLU A 129 14.93 -3.67 4.32
N HIS A 130 13.67 -3.47 4.66
CA HIS A 130 13.05 -2.16 4.82
C HIS A 130 12.12 -2.15 6.02
N ASN A 131 11.74 -0.95 6.47
CA ASN A 131 10.92 -0.72 7.66
C ASN A 131 9.45 -0.38 7.33
N ILE A 132 9.10 -0.14 6.08
CA ILE A 132 7.73 0.20 5.69
C ILE A 132 6.87 -1.05 5.75
N GLN A 133 6.16 -1.24 6.87
CA GLN A 133 5.32 -2.42 7.08
C GLN A 133 4.15 -2.47 6.09
N GLY A 134 3.83 -3.68 5.64
CA GLY A 134 2.70 -3.96 4.75
C GLY A 134 2.99 -3.75 3.27
N ILE A 135 4.21 -3.37 2.89
CA ILE A 135 4.62 -3.24 1.50
C ILE A 135 5.95 -3.95 1.24
N GLY A 136 6.33 -4.00 -0.03
CA GLY A 136 7.62 -4.52 -0.45
C GLY A 136 7.69 -6.05 -0.37
N ASP A 137 8.42 -6.59 -1.30
CA ASP A 137 8.79 -7.99 -1.34
C ASP A 137 10.02 -8.08 -2.25
N LYS A 138 10.90 -9.02 -1.95
CA LYS A 138 12.05 -9.37 -2.81
C LYS A 138 11.62 -10.01 -4.15
N HIS A 139 10.33 -10.22 -4.32
CA HIS A 139 9.74 -10.84 -5.51
C HIS A 139 8.59 -9.96 -6.05
N VAL A 140 8.42 -9.98 -7.36
CA VAL A 140 7.24 -9.42 -8.01
C VAL A 140 6.13 -10.48 -7.96
N PRO A 141 4.98 -10.20 -7.32
CA PRO A 141 3.88 -11.16 -7.25
C PRO A 141 3.37 -11.57 -8.63
N LEU A 142 2.95 -12.84 -8.78
CA LEU A 142 2.40 -13.36 -10.04
C LEU A 142 1.23 -12.52 -10.57
N ILE A 143 0.41 -12.01 -9.66
CA ILE A 143 -0.79 -11.24 -10.01
C ILE A 143 -0.52 -9.78 -10.34
N HIS A 144 0.72 -9.29 -10.19
CA HIS A 144 1.05 -7.89 -10.47
C HIS A 144 1.10 -7.63 -11.98
N ASN A 145 0.20 -6.78 -12.47
CA ASN A 145 0.20 -6.33 -13.86
C ASN A 145 1.26 -5.23 -14.07
N VAL A 146 2.53 -5.59 -14.00
CA VAL A 146 3.66 -4.65 -14.06
C VAL A 146 3.71 -3.85 -15.36
N MET A 147 3.24 -4.43 -16.46
CA MET A 147 3.25 -3.77 -17.78
C MET A 147 2.24 -2.64 -17.90
N ASN A 148 1.30 -2.54 -16.96
CA ASN A 148 0.30 -1.48 -16.93
C ASN A 148 0.70 -0.29 -16.03
N ALA A 149 1.74 -0.46 -15.21
CA ALA A 149 2.29 0.63 -14.41
C ALA A 149 3.01 1.65 -15.31
N ASP A 150 2.73 2.94 -15.09
CA ASP A 150 3.35 4.04 -15.84
C ASP A 150 4.60 4.57 -15.13
N PHE A 151 4.65 4.44 -13.81
CA PHE A 151 5.75 4.91 -12.94
C PHE A 151 6.07 3.89 -11.86
N VAL A 152 7.35 3.85 -11.50
CA VAL A 152 7.81 3.22 -10.25
C VAL A 152 8.40 4.32 -9.37
N ILE A 153 7.92 4.42 -8.15
CA ILE A 153 8.22 5.53 -7.23
C ILE A 153 8.87 4.96 -5.96
N GLY A 154 10.16 5.21 -5.79
CA GLY A 154 10.86 4.80 -4.59
C GLY A 154 10.58 5.73 -3.40
N VAL A 155 10.28 5.17 -2.23
CA VAL A 155 10.14 5.88 -0.95
C VAL A 155 11.11 5.25 0.04
N SER A 156 11.98 6.04 0.66
CA SER A 156 12.93 5.54 1.64
C SER A 156 12.31 5.35 3.02
N ASP A 157 12.86 4.42 3.79
CA ASP A 157 12.54 4.25 5.22
C ASP A 157 12.66 5.55 5.99
N SER A 158 13.75 6.29 5.75
CA SER A 158 13.97 7.59 6.39
C SER A 158 12.85 8.61 6.11
N ALA A 159 12.27 8.59 4.92
CA ALA A 159 11.17 9.48 4.57
C ALA A 159 9.86 9.06 5.24
N SER A 160 9.54 7.76 5.25
CA SER A 160 8.34 7.23 5.88
C SER A 160 8.39 7.34 7.40
N ASP A 161 9.53 7.02 8.02
CA ASP A 161 9.74 7.16 9.47
C ASP A 161 9.66 8.62 9.91
N GLY A 162 10.28 9.54 9.14
CA GLY A 162 10.18 10.96 9.39
C GLY A 162 8.74 11.48 9.33
N MET A 163 7.98 11.06 8.33
CA MET A 163 6.56 11.40 8.22
C MET A 163 5.73 10.79 9.37
N ASN A 164 6.01 9.54 9.73
CA ASN A 164 5.37 8.87 10.86
C ASN A 164 5.63 9.61 12.17
N MET A 165 6.87 10.04 12.39
CA MET A 165 7.23 10.84 13.56
C MET A 165 6.45 12.15 13.62
N VAL A 166 6.30 12.86 12.50
CA VAL A 166 5.52 14.10 12.43
C VAL A 166 4.03 13.85 12.65
N ALA A 167 3.47 12.78 12.09
CA ALA A 167 2.04 12.47 12.19
C ALA A 167 1.65 11.93 13.57
N ASN A 168 2.49 11.11 14.21
CA ASN A 168 2.10 10.27 15.35
C ASN A 168 2.77 10.61 16.69
N THR A 169 3.72 11.57 16.74
CA THR A 169 4.25 12.04 18.01
C THR A 169 3.59 13.33 18.49
N THR A 170 3.59 13.56 19.81
CA THR A 170 3.09 14.82 20.38
C THR A 170 3.82 16.02 19.79
N ALA A 171 5.16 15.98 19.74
CA ALA A 171 5.98 17.06 19.19
C ALA A 171 5.70 17.33 17.70
N GLY A 172 5.49 16.28 16.91
CA GLY A 172 5.12 16.41 15.49
C GLY A 172 3.74 17.04 15.32
N ARG A 173 2.76 16.62 16.08
CA ARG A 173 1.39 17.19 16.07
C ARG A 173 1.38 18.65 16.53
N GLU A 174 2.16 18.99 17.56
CA GLU A 174 2.36 20.38 17.98
C GLU A 174 3.03 21.23 16.88
N TYR A 175 4.02 20.69 16.18
CA TYR A 175 4.63 21.35 15.03
C TYR A 175 3.60 21.61 13.93
N LEU A 176 2.79 20.61 13.57
CA LEU A 176 1.74 20.76 12.56
C LEU A 176 0.72 21.82 12.94
N SER A 177 0.28 21.86 14.20
CA SER A 177 -0.65 22.84 14.70
C SER A 177 -0.05 24.26 14.75
N ASN A 178 1.07 24.41 15.43
CA ASN A 178 1.61 25.72 15.79
C ASN A 178 2.36 26.41 14.65
N TYR A 179 3.05 25.63 13.79
CA TYR A 179 3.91 26.17 12.74
C TYR A 179 3.33 25.98 11.33
N ARG A 180 2.45 24.99 11.15
CA ARG A 180 1.84 24.72 9.84
C ARG A 180 0.37 25.10 9.79
N GLY A 181 -0.23 25.44 10.93
CA GLY A 181 -1.63 25.89 11.02
C GLY A 181 -2.66 24.81 10.74
N LEU A 182 -2.28 23.52 10.92
CA LEU A 182 -3.20 22.41 10.71
C LEU A 182 -4.24 22.38 11.83
N GLY A 183 -5.52 22.27 11.48
CA GLY A 183 -6.62 22.17 12.45
C GLY A 183 -6.59 20.89 13.26
N GLN A 184 -7.12 20.94 14.48
CA GLN A 184 -7.09 19.81 15.42
C GLN A 184 -7.84 18.57 14.86
N GLU A 185 -8.90 18.77 14.11
CA GLU A 185 -9.66 17.71 13.46
C GLU A 185 -8.75 16.94 12.46
N ALA A 186 -8.07 17.66 11.57
CA ALA A 186 -7.13 17.05 10.61
C ALA A 186 -5.95 16.37 11.31
N ILE A 187 -5.47 16.89 12.45
CA ILE A 187 -4.41 16.27 13.26
C ILE A 187 -4.89 14.96 13.88
N ALA A 188 -6.15 14.90 14.33
CA ALA A 188 -6.71 13.67 14.90
C ALA A 188 -6.78 12.55 13.87
N GLU A 189 -7.13 12.85 12.63
CA GLU A 189 -7.20 11.88 11.53
C GLU A 189 -5.84 11.27 11.14
N LEU A 190 -4.73 11.97 11.42
CA LEU A 190 -3.39 11.45 11.11
C LEU A 190 -3.05 10.14 11.82
N GLY A 191 -3.68 9.86 12.95
CA GLY A 191 -3.49 8.61 13.68
C GLY A 191 -4.01 7.35 12.96
N HIS A 192 -4.79 7.53 11.90
CA HIS A 192 -5.34 6.43 11.09
C HIS A 192 -4.41 6.03 9.92
N PHE A 193 -3.26 6.70 9.77
CA PHE A 193 -2.31 6.40 8.71
C PHE A 193 -1.15 5.55 9.22
N GLY A 194 -1.11 4.28 8.81
CA GLY A 194 0.05 3.42 9.01
C GLY A 194 1.21 3.76 8.06
N LEU A 195 2.34 3.07 8.21
CA LEU A 195 3.55 3.33 7.42
C LEU A 195 3.31 3.21 5.91
N SER A 196 2.53 2.23 5.46
CA SER A 196 2.20 2.06 4.05
C SER A 196 1.35 3.21 3.49
N ALA A 197 0.41 3.74 4.28
CA ALA A 197 -0.38 4.92 3.91
C ALA A 197 0.50 6.17 3.81
N LEU A 198 1.43 6.36 4.74
CA LEU A 198 2.39 7.47 4.71
C LEU A 198 3.33 7.35 3.51
N ALA A 199 3.79 6.15 3.16
CA ALA A 199 4.56 5.90 1.94
C ALA A 199 3.74 6.26 0.68
N ASN A 200 2.46 5.92 0.66
CA ASN A 200 1.54 6.31 -0.41
C ASN A 200 1.41 7.84 -0.55
N ILE A 201 1.27 8.55 0.56
CA ILE A 201 1.21 10.03 0.57
C ILE A 201 2.52 10.62 0.04
N ILE A 202 3.68 10.12 0.48
CA ILE A 202 4.99 10.56 0.00
C ILE A 202 5.12 10.29 -1.51
N GLY A 203 4.70 9.11 -1.97
CA GLY A 203 4.70 8.75 -3.38
C GLY A 203 3.80 9.67 -4.21
N ALA A 204 2.59 9.98 -3.73
CA ALA A 204 1.68 10.94 -4.36
C ALA A 204 2.30 12.35 -4.46
N ILE A 205 2.96 12.82 -3.40
CA ILE A 205 3.68 14.10 -3.41
C ILE A 205 4.83 14.10 -4.43
N LYS A 206 5.61 13.01 -4.50
CA LYS A 206 6.68 12.87 -5.49
C LYS A 206 6.15 12.90 -6.92
N TYR A 207 5.08 12.13 -7.17
CA TYR A 207 4.40 12.12 -8.47
C TYR A 207 3.89 13.53 -8.84
N ALA A 208 3.15 14.18 -7.94
CA ALA A 208 2.60 15.50 -8.18
C ALA A 208 3.69 16.54 -8.50
N LYS A 209 4.82 16.52 -7.76
CA LYS A 209 5.96 17.39 -8.03
C LYS A 209 6.64 17.09 -9.36
N TYR A 210 6.82 15.80 -9.68
CA TYR A 210 7.45 15.39 -10.94
C TYR A 210 6.63 15.80 -12.17
N MET A 211 5.30 15.70 -12.05
CA MET A 211 4.35 16.02 -13.11
C MET A 211 3.92 17.50 -13.12
N ASP A 212 4.46 18.34 -12.22
CA ASP A 212 4.09 19.75 -12.05
C ASP A 212 2.58 19.97 -11.92
N LEU A 213 1.93 19.17 -11.07
CA LEU A 213 0.48 19.21 -10.90
C LEU A 213 0.00 20.43 -10.12
N GLY A 214 -1.15 20.97 -10.55
CA GLY A 214 -1.86 22.06 -9.89
C GLY A 214 -2.94 21.57 -8.91
N HIS A 215 -3.71 22.54 -8.37
CA HIS A 215 -4.73 22.23 -7.35
C HIS A 215 -6.03 21.64 -7.89
N GLU A 216 -6.21 21.60 -9.18
CA GLU A 216 -7.33 20.90 -9.82
C GLU A 216 -6.97 19.46 -10.20
N ASP A 217 -5.70 19.10 -10.11
CA ASP A 217 -5.20 17.77 -10.43
C ASP A 217 -5.35 16.82 -9.22
N VAL A 218 -5.89 15.64 -9.47
CA VAL A 218 -6.17 14.67 -8.41
C VAL A 218 -5.30 13.43 -8.54
N VAL A 219 -4.56 13.14 -7.49
CA VAL A 219 -3.86 11.87 -7.29
C VAL A 219 -4.61 11.07 -6.23
N MET A 220 -4.97 9.85 -6.57
CA MET A 220 -5.71 8.96 -5.67
C MET A 220 -4.79 7.88 -5.11
N THR A 221 -5.02 7.51 -3.87
CA THR A 221 -4.30 6.41 -3.22
C THR A 221 -5.18 5.70 -2.20
N VAL A 222 -4.69 4.60 -1.65
CA VAL A 222 -5.34 3.86 -0.57
C VAL A 222 -4.62 4.18 0.74
N ALA A 223 -5.37 4.60 1.74
CA ALA A 223 -4.87 4.76 3.09
C ALA A 223 -5.27 3.53 3.93
N THR A 224 -4.29 2.92 4.56
CA THR A 224 -4.45 1.79 5.49
C THR A 224 -3.69 2.09 6.77
N ASP A 225 -4.12 1.52 7.86
CA ASP A 225 -3.43 1.54 9.15
C ASP A 225 -2.34 0.45 9.26
#